data_d8a2c9a1f4ab939c187d3f9d916ad8ca
#
_entry.id   d8a2c9a1f4ab939c187d3f9d916ad8ca
#
_cell.length_a   1.000
_cell.length_b   1.000
_cell.length_c   1.000
_cell.angle_alpha   90.00
_cell.angle_beta   90.00
_cell.angle_gamma   90.00
#
_symmetry.space_group_name_H-M   'P 1'
#
loop_
_entity.id
_entity.type
_entity.pdbx_description
1 polymer ?
#
loop_
_entity_poly.entity_id
_entity_poly.type
_entity_poly.pdbx_seq_one_letter_code
_entity_poly.pdbx_strand_id
1 'polypeptide(L)'
;MQNTKQKSGTKRKLTIAAIFGAMGPGLLAALSGNDAGGIATYSSAGASYGYKMLWMLPVMTVLLIVTQETAARCGCVTGKGLASLIRERFGVRKSVLAMAALLIANTAVTISEFAGIASGLALFGVPASISVPLVALLVWMLTMSGSFQRIEKILLLVSCVFVTYIVAAFMAGPNWGEVAVDLVVPNIQNDPSYVSLVVATIGTTIAPWMIFLAQNNVVDKNAGEDDIVLQRIDTVSGSLAADVIAGFIIITTGTVLFPAGIQISDAADAARALEPIAGQWSTVLFASGLVAASFLAACVLPGVTSSAICEAFGWERGADRSWDEAPVYRGIITAIIGISAVLVLMPGVDLFQIMMTSQVINGVLLPVVLVFQVVIAADRHIMGANRNGRVWNMLTWATIAVITVLTVVMFVLQAMGYSA
;
A
#
# COMPACT_ATOMS: atom_id res chain seq x y z
N MET A 1 -20.80 38.70 0.78
CA MET A 1 -21.65 38.26 -0.34
C MET A 1 -20.72 37.79 -1.47
N GLN A 2 -20.25 36.56 -1.44
CA GLN A 2 -19.46 35.96 -2.53
C GLN A 2 -20.39 35.04 -3.31
N ASN A 3 -20.53 35.33 -4.60
CA ASN A 3 -21.34 34.63 -5.58
C ASN A 3 -20.84 33.17 -5.74
N THR A 4 -21.52 32.22 -5.14
CA THR A 4 -21.41 30.81 -5.44
C THR A 4 -22.02 30.58 -6.83
N LYS A 5 -21.21 30.59 -7.87
CA LYS A 5 -21.60 30.08 -9.19
C LYS A 5 -21.79 28.59 -9.06
N GLN A 6 -23.02 28.17 -8.90
CA GLN A 6 -23.50 26.82 -9.15
C GLN A 6 -23.13 26.46 -10.59
N LYS A 7 -22.08 25.65 -10.77
CA LYS A 7 -21.76 25.05 -12.07
C LYS A 7 -22.87 24.04 -12.39
N SER A 8 -23.71 24.40 -13.34
CA SER A 8 -24.70 23.58 -13.99
C SER A 8 -24.09 22.23 -14.38
N GLY A 9 -24.64 21.13 -13.84
CA GLY A 9 -24.20 19.77 -14.08
C GLY A 9 -24.44 19.35 -15.54
N THR A 10 -23.41 19.49 -16.34
CA THR A 10 -23.31 18.78 -17.62
C THR A 10 -22.74 17.39 -17.28
N LYS A 11 -23.58 16.36 -17.25
CA LYS A 11 -23.15 14.96 -17.12
C LYS A 11 -22.01 14.74 -18.12
N ARG A 12 -20.78 14.60 -17.60
CA ARG A 12 -19.60 14.36 -18.41
C ARG A 12 -19.80 13.03 -19.14
N LYS A 13 -19.92 13.07 -20.48
CA LYS A 13 -20.10 11.87 -21.27
C LYS A 13 -18.90 10.96 -21.03
N LEU A 14 -19.14 9.73 -20.58
CA LEU A 14 -18.16 8.67 -20.46
C LEU A 14 -17.65 8.34 -21.89
N THR A 15 -16.62 9.05 -22.29
CA THR A 15 -15.91 8.77 -23.54
C THR A 15 -14.77 7.80 -23.22
N ILE A 16 -14.47 6.85 -24.11
CA ILE A 16 -13.35 5.91 -23.96
C ILE A 16 -12.04 6.65 -23.61
N ALA A 17 -11.77 7.80 -24.22
CA ALA A 17 -10.63 8.65 -23.89
C ALA A 17 -10.67 9.22 -22.45
N ALA A 18 -11.85 9.51 -21.90
CA ALA A 18 -12.01 9.95 -20.52
C ALA A 18 -11.78 8.80 -19.53
N ILE A 19 -12.16 7.57 -19.89
CA ILE A 19 -11.88 6.37 -19.09
C ILE A 19 -10.38 6.10 -19.06
N PHE A 20 -9.69 6.08 -20.21
CA PHE A 20 -8.23 5.88 -20.26
C PHE A 20 -7.45 7.01 -19.59
N GLY A 21 -7.91 8.26 -19.67
CA GLY A 21 -7.31 9.39 -18.97
C GLY A 21 -7.53 9.35 -17.44
N ALA A 22 -8.58 8.70 -16.98
CA ALA A 22 -8.87 8.52 -15.57
C ALA A 22 -8.18 7.30 -14.95
N MET A 23 -7.96 6.24 -15.73
CA MET A 23 -7.26 5.02 -15.29
C MET A 23 -5.77 5.24 -14.96
N GLY A 24 -5.19 6.37 -15.36
CA GLY A 24 -3.79 6.67 -15.07
C GLY A 24 -3.45 6.69 -13.58
N PRO A 25 -4.12 7.50 -12.75
CA PRO A 25 -3.81 7.63 -11.33
C PRO A 25 -4.10 6.36 -10.50
N GLY A 26 -5.16 5.62 -10.80
CA GLY A 26 -5.48 4.38 -10.10
C GLY A 26 -4.54 3.24 -10.47
N LEU A 27 -4.18 3.13 -11.74
CA LEU A 27 -3.14 2.20 -12.18
C LEU A 27 -1.78 2.54 -11.55
N LEU A 28 -1.49 3.84 -11.40
CA LEU A 28 -0.27 4.32 -10.75
C LEU A 28 -0.28 3.99 -9.24
N ALA A 29 -1.40 4.22 -8.56
CA ALA A 29 -1.58 3.84 -7.16
C ALA A 29 -1.48 2.32 -6.96
N ALA A 30 -2.00 1.54 -7.90
CA ALA A 30 -1.90 0.08 -7.89
C ALA A 30 -0.47 -0.43 -8.05
N LEU A 31 0.29 0.15 -8.99
CA LEU A 31 1.70 -0.21 -9.18
C LEU A 31 2.55 0.20 -7.97
N SER A 32 2.20 1.30 -7.29
CA SER A 32 2.86 1.70 -6.04
C SER A 32 2.43 0.87 -4.82
N GLY A 33 1.35 0.10 -4.91
CA GLY A 33 0.94 -0.86 -3.88
C GLY A 33 1.80 -2.13 -3.82
N ASN A 34 2.60 -2.40 -4.87
CA ASN A 34 3.63 -3.44 -4.85
C ASN A 34 4.97 -2.81 -4.40
N ASP A 35 4.99 -2.26 -3.21
CA ASP A 35 6.14 -1.70 -2.52
C ASP A 35 7.12 -2.77 -2.03
N ALA A 36 8.21 -2.39 -1.34
CA ALA A 36 9.20 -3.35 -0.83
C ALA A 36 8.57 -4.41 0.08
N GLY A 37 7.70 -4.00 0.98
CA GLY A 37 7.00 -4.89 1.90
C GLY A 37 6.04 -5.83 1.18
N GLY A 38 5.33 -5.33 0.15
CA GLY A 38 4.45 -6.11 -0.69
C GLY A 38 5.20 -7.20 -1.44
N ILE A 39 6.29 -6.83 -2.11
CA ILE A 39 7.15 -7.79 -2.83
C ILE A 39 7.69 -8.85 -1.89
N ALA A 40 8.22 -8.46 -0.72
CA ALA A 40 8.73 -9.39 0.27
C ALA A 40 7.63 -10.35 0.75
N THR A 41 6.43 -9.84 1.06
CA THR A 41 5.31 -10.62 1.57
C THR A 41 4.78 -11.62 0.54
N TYR A 42 4.49 -11.17 -0.69
CA TYR A 42 3.97 -12.04 -1.73
C TYR A 42 5.01 -13.07 -2.18
N SER A 43 6.28 -12.68 -2.26
CA SER A 43 7.35 -13.62 -2.58
C SER A 43 7.51 -14.68 -1.50
N SER A 44 7.46 -14.30 -0.22
CA SER A 44 7.50 -15.23 0.90
C SER A 44 6.29 -16.16 0.92
N ALA A 45 5.10 -15.66 0.58
CA ALA A 45 3.89 -16.47 0.50
C ALA A 45 4.05 -17.60 -0.53
N GLY A 46 4.55 -17.29 -1.72
CA GLY A 46 4.82 -18.29 -2.75
C GLY A 46 5.95 -19.23 -2.37
N ALA A 47 7.07 -18.72 -1.88
CA ALA A 47 8.25 -19.54 -1.51
C ALA A 47 7.96 -20.50 -0.35
N SER A 48 7.17 -20.08 0.65
CA SER A 48 6.90 -20.90 1.84
C SER A 48 5.72 -21.84 1.69
N TYR A 49 4.69 -21.46 0.94
CA TYR A 49 3.42 -22.19 0.88
C TYR A 49 2.98 -22.57 -0.54
N GLY A 50 3.80 -22.33 -1.56
CA GLY A 50 3.45 -22.59 -2.95
C GLY A 50 2.21 -21.75 -3.36
N TYR A 51 1.18 -22.41 -3.88
CA TYR A 51 -0.05 -21.74 -4.32
C TYR A 51 -1.11 -21.61 -3.22
N LYS A 52 -0.89 -22.22 -2.05
CA LYS A 52 -1.90 -22.36 -0.98
C LYS A 52 -2.41 -21.06 -0.39
N MET A 53 -1.75 -19.91 -0.66
CA MET A 53 -2.21 -18.60 -0.23
C MET A 53 -2.94 -17.82 -1.34
N LEU A 54 -3.03 -18.34 -2.58
CA LEU A 54 -3.67 -17.62 -3.68
C LEU A 54 -5.15 -17.30 -3.44
N TRP A 55 -5.88 -18.15 -2.71
CA TRP A 55 -7.30 -17.93 -2.39
C TRP A 55 -7.56 -16.60 -1.67
N MET A 56 -6.55 -16.06 -1.02
CA MET A 56 -6.67 -14.77 -0.34
C MET A 56 -6.86 -13.62 -1.33
N LEU A 57 -6.24 -13.67 -2.51
CA LEU A 57 -6.23 -12.56 -3.45
C LEU A 57 -7.62 -12.16 -3.94
N PRO A 58 -8.50 -13.05 -4.41
CA PRO A 58 -9.86 -12.67 -4.78
C PRO A 58 -10.63 -12.01 -3.64
N VAL A 59 -10.43 -12.49 -2.41
CA VAL A 59 -11.05 -11.91 -1.21
C VAL A 59 -10.47 -10.52 -0.97
N MET A 60 -9.15 -10.39 -1.00
CA MET A 60 -8.45 -9.10 -0.80
C MET A 60 -8.83 -8.08 -1.87
N THR A 61 -8.93 -8.48 -3.13
CA THR A 61 -9.35 -7.61 -4.24
C THR A 61 -10.72 -6.99 -3.96
N VAL A 62 -11.70 -7.81 -3.53
CA VAL A 62 -13.03 -7.28 -3.18
C VAL A 62 -12.94 -6.29 -2.01
N LEU A 63 -12.17 -6.61 -0.98
CA LEU A 63 -12.03 -5.75 0.21
C LEU A 63 -11.26 -4.47 -0.12
N LEU A 64 -10.22 -4.55 -0.95
CA LEU A 64 -9.46 -3.40 -1.44
C LEU A 64 -10.36 -2.46 -2.24
N ILE A 65 -11.16 -3.00 -3.17
CA ILE A 65 -12.14 -2.22 -3.94
C ILE A 65 -13.14 -1.53 -3.00
N VAL A 66 -13.70 -2.26 -2.02
CA VAL A 66 -14.67 -1.70 -1.07
C VAL A 66 -14.07 -0.56 -0.25
N THR A 67 -12.86 -0.72 0.25
CA THR A 67 -12.19 0.30 1.09
C THR A 67 -11.77 1.52 0.28
N GLN A 68 -11.15 1.32 -0.87
CA GLN A 68 -10.68 2.39 -1.75
C GLN A 68 -11.84 3.17 -2.40
N GLU A 69 -12.88 2.47 -2.90
CA GLU A 69 -14.08 3.12 -3.45
C GLU A 69 -14.80 3.93 -2.38
N THR A 70 -14.89 3.41 -1.17
CA THR A 70 -15.50 4.13 -0.05
C THR A 70 -14.73 5.41 0.26
N ALA A 71 -13.39 5.38 0.28
CA ALA A 71 -12.56 6.54 0.49
C ALA A 71 -12.74 7.59 -0.63
N ALA A 72 -12.64 7.16 -1.90
CA ALA A 72 -12.82 8.02 -3.06
C ALA A 72 -14.21 8.67 -3.07
N ARG A 73 -15.27 7.89 -2.81
CA ARG A 73 -16.65 8.39 -2.75
C ARG A 73 -16.86 9.37 -1.60
N CYS A 74 -16.27 9.12 -0.42
CA CYS A 74 -16.30 10.08 0.68
C CYS A 74 -15.63 11.40 0.28
N GLY A 75 -14.51 11.36 -0.43
CA GLY A 75 -13.84 12.55 -0.99
C GLY A 75 -14.72 13.31 -1.98
N CYS A 76 -15.35 12.62 -2.93
CA CYS A 76 -16.26 13.23 -3.93
C CYS A 76 -17.46 13.94 -3.28
N VAL A 77 -18.06 13.32 -2.26
CA VAL A 77 -19.28 13.81 -1.62
C VAL A 77 -18.99 14.97 -0.67
N THR A 78 -17.91 14.88 0.09
CA THR A 78 -17.64 15.82 1.18
C THR A 78 -16.67 16.94 0.80
N GLY A 79 -15.85 16.72 -0.23
CA GLY A 79 -14.74 17.63 -0.57
C GLY A 79 -13.68 17.72 0.55
N LYS A 80 -13.64 16.74 1.46
CA LYS A 80 -12.74 16.71 2.62
C LYS A 80 -11.95 15.42 2.68
N GLY A 81 -10.74 15.50 3.22
CA GLY A 81 -9.94 14.31 3.52
C GLY A 81 -10.51 13.51 4.69
N LEU A 82 -10.07 12.25 4.81
CA LEU A 82 -10.54 11.34 5.86
C LEU A 82 -10.17 11.87 7.26
N ALA A 83 -9.01 12.46 7.42
CA ALA A 83 -8.52 12.99 8.68
C ALA A 83 -9.40 14.11 9.22
N SER A 84 -9.84 15.05 8.34
CA SER A 84 -10.82 16.09 8.69
C SER A 84 -12.16 15.51 9.14
N LEU A 85 -12.68 14.53 8.39
CA LEU A 85 -13.94 13.88 8.71
C LEU A 85 -13.89 13.15 10.06
N ILE A 86 -12.78 12.47 10.36
CA ILE A 86 -12.55 11.84 11.67
C ILE A 86 -12.56 12.91 12.76
N ARG A 87 -11.89 14.03 12.52
CA ARG A 87 -11.81 15.13 13.49
C ARG A 87 -13.17 15.77 13.76
N GLU A 88 -13.94 16.02 12.71
CA GLU A 88 -15.27 16.63 12.81
C GLU A 88 -16.28 15.69 13.49
N ARG A 89 -16.26 14.40 13.14
CA ARG A 89 -17.26 13.44 13.62
C ARG A 89 -16.98 12.89 15.01
N PHE A 90 -15.70 12.67 15.36
CA PHE A 90 -15.32 11.95 16.58
C PHE A 90 -14.57 12.80 17.62
N GLY A 91 -14.17 14.00 17.25
CA GLY A 91 -13.45 14.93 18.12
C GLY A 91 -11.97 14.58 18.31
N VAL A 92 -11.26 15.40 19.11
CA VAL A 92 -9.79 15.39 19.23
C VAL A 92 -9.24 14.05 19.67
N ARG A 93 -9.79 13.48 20.76
CA ARG A 93 -9.21 12.26 21.39
C ARG A 93 -9.16 11.08 20.45
N LYS A 94 -10.25 10.87 19.68
CA LYS A 94 -10.32 9.77 18.71
C LYS A 94 -9.49 10.06 17.47
N SER A 95 -9.35 11.33 17.08
CA SER A 95 -8.45 11.73 16.01
C SER A 95 -6.98 11.47 16.36
N VAL A 96 -6.57 11.74 17.62
CA VAL A 96 -5.21 11.39 18.08
C VAL A 96 -4.95 9.89 17.94
N LEU A 97 -5.90 9.04 18.34
CA LEU A 97 -5.76 7.58 18.18
C LEU A 97 -5.61 7.17 16.72
N ALA A 98 -6.46 7.70 15.83
CA ALA A 98 -6.40 7.38 14.40
C ALA A 98 -5.08 7.86 13.76
N MET A 99 -4.65 9.08 14.10
CA MET A 99 -3.41 9.65 13.56
C MET A 99 -2.16 8.97 14.14
N ALA A 100 -2.19 8.54 15.39
CA ALA A 100 -1.11 7.76 15.99
C ALA A 100 -0.98 6.38 15.31
N ALA A 101 -2.10 5.69 15.08
CA ALA A 101 -2.09 4.43 14.34
C ALA A 101 -1.53 4.62 12.92
N LEU A 102 -1.98 5.66 12.21
CA LEU A 102 -1.48 5.99 10.87
C LEU A 102 0.02 6.32 10.89
N LEU A 103 0.48 7.13 11.84
CA LEU A 103 1.88 7.51 11.98
C LEU A 103 2.78 6.30 12.21
N ILE A 104 2.38 5.40 13.11
CA ILE A 104 3.15 4.17 13.42
C ILE A 104 3.18 3.27 12.19
N ALA A 105 2.03 2.98 11.57
CA ALA A 105 1.95 2.12 10.40
C ALA A 105 2.79 2.67 9.24
N ASN A 106 2.61 3.94 8.90
CA ASN A 106 3.31 4.55 7.77
C ASN A 106 4.80 4.74 8.02
N THR A 107 5.22 4.99 9.27
CA THR A 107 6.65 5.02 9.60
C THR A 107 7.26 3.63 9.44
N ALA A 108 6.58 2.57 9.89
CA ALA A 108 7.04 1.19 9.69
C ALA A 108 7.17 0.85 8.20
N VAL A 109 6.20 1.24 7.37
CA VAL A 109 6.30 1.05 5.91
C VAL A 109 7.43 1.89 5.33
N THR A 110 7.60 3.14 5.74
CA THR A 110 8.72 3.96 5.24
C THR A 110 10.08 3.32 5.59
N ILE A 111 10.22 2.73 6.77
CA ILE A 111 11.43 1.96 7.16
C ILE A 111 11.60 0.77 6.19
N SER A 112 10.52 0.06 5.89
CA SER A 112 10.51 -1.03 4.90
C SER A 112 10.99 -0.57 3.52
N GLU A 113 10.57 0.61 3.06
CA GLU A 113 11.01 1.14 1.77
C GLU A 113 12.50 1.45 1.76
N PHE A 114 13.03 2.02 2.83
CA PHE A 114 14.48 2.23 2.96
C PHE A 114 15.23 0.89 3.03
N ALA A 115 14.67 -0.13 3.68
CA ALA A 115 15.22 -1.48 3.69
C ALA A 115 15.21 -2.10 2.30
N GLY A 116 14.12 -1.94 1.53
CA GLY A 116 14.00 -2.39 0.15
C GLY A 116 15.03 -1.74 -0.78
N ILE A 117 15.21 -0.42 -0.67
CA ILE A 117 16.25 0.31 -1.41
C ILE A 117 17.65 -0.19 -1.04
N ALA A 118 17.93 -0.35 0.26
CA ALA A 118 19.22 -0.84 0.73
C ALA A 118 19.50 -2.27 0.22
N SER A 119 18.51 -3.17 0.33
CA SER A 119 18.61 -4.54 -0.16
C SER A 119 18.81 -4.60 -1.68
N GLY A 120 18.02 -3.82 -2.43
CA GLY A 120 18.13 -3.78 -3.88
C GLY A 120 19.48 -3.21 -4.36
N LEU A 121 19.96 -2.13 -3.74
CA LEU A 121 21.28 -1.55 -4.07
C LEU A 121 22.45 -2.43 -3.61
N ALA A 122 22.27 -3.20 -2.54
CA ALA A 122 23.27 -4.20 -2.11
C ALA A 122 23.51 -5.27 -3.19
N LEU A 123 22.50 -5.64 -3.97
CA LEU A 123 22.65 -6.55 -5.12
C LEU A 123 23.56 -5.99 -6.22
N PHE A 124 23.70 -4.67 -6.31
CA PHE A 124 24.67 -3.99 -7.18
C PHE A 124 26.02 -3.71 -6.48
N GLY A 125 26.22 -4.23 -5.27
CA GLY A 125 27.46 -4.06 -4.51
C GLY A 125 27.56 -2.73 -3.75
N VAL A 126 26.47 -1.95 -3.65
CA VAL A 126 26.45 -0.69 -2.90
C VAL A 126 26.02 -0.96 -1.45
N PRO A 127 26.88 -0.76 -0.45
CA PRO A 127 26.56 -1.03 0.93
C PRO A 127 25.50 -0.06 1.48
N ALA A 128 24.69 -0.53 2.42
CA ALA A 128 23.62 0.26 3.04
C ALA A 128 24.14 1.57 3.69
N SER A 129 25.36 1.54 4.23
CA SER A 129 26.02 2.72 4.82
C SER A 129 26.23 3.89 3.85
N ILE A 130 26.25 3.63 2.55
CA ILE A 130 26.34 4.65 1.48
C ILE A 130 24.97 4.89 0.88
N SER A 131 24.24 3.83 0.52
CA SER A 131 22.97 3.94 -0.20
C SER A 131 21.90 4.64 0.63
N VAL A 132 21.73 4.28 1.90
CA VAL A 132 20.64 4.82 2.75
C VAL A 132 20.76 6.31 3.02
N PRO A 133 21.94 6.87 3.43
CA PRO A 133 22.07 8.31 3.65
C PRO A 133 21.87 9.12 2.37
N LEU A 134 22.39 8.62 1.24
CA LEU A 134 22.27 9.28 -0.06
C LEU A 134 20.82 9.32 -0.52
N VAL A 135 20.11 8.19 -0.40
CA VAL A 135 18.71 8.08 -0.77
C VAL A 135 17.83 8.88 0.18
N ALA A 136 18.09 8.86 1.49
CA ALA A 136 17.36 9.66 2.46
C ALA A 136 17.44 11.16 2.15
N LEU A 137 18.63 11.65 1.81
CA LEU A 137 18.82 13.03 1.38
C LEU A 137 18.05 13.33 0.08
N LEU A 138 18.10 12.42 -0.89
CA LEU A 138 17.41 12.58 -2.16
C LEU A 138 15.89 12.57 -2.00
N VAL A 139 15.34 11.62 -1.24
CA VAL A 139 13.91 11.53 -0.91
C VAL A 139 13.47 12.81 -0.19
N TRP A 140 14.25 13.24 0.80
CA TRP A 140 13.97 14.48 1.54
C TRP A 140 13.94 15.71 0.63
N MET A 141 14.97 15.88 -0.21
CA MET A 141 15.02 17.01 -1.17
C MET A 141 13.84 17.00 -2.13
N LEU A 142 13.47 15.84 -2.67
CA LEU A 142 12.37 15.71 -3.62
C LEU A 142 11.01 16.01 -2.97
N THR A 143 10.79 15.45 -1.77
CA THR A 143 9.55 15.67 -1.03
C THR A 143 9.42 17.13 -0.58
N MET A 144 10.55 17.79 -0.24
CA MET A 144 10.56 19.20 0.16
C MET A 144 10.46 20.20 -1.00
N SER A 145 10.89 19.80 -2.20
CA SER A 145 10.90 20.72 -3.37
C SER A 145 9.56 20.79 -4.11
N GLY A 146 8.62 19.91 -3.81
CA GLY A 146 7.35 19.79 -4.55
C GLY A 146 7.50 19.32 -6.00
N SER A 147 8.74 19.00 -6.45
CA SER A 147 9.06 18.64 -7.84
C SER A 147 8.90 17.16 -8.15
N PHE A 148 8.24 16.42 -7.27
CA PHE A 148 8.12 14.96 -7.34
C PHE A 148 7.43 14.44 -8.61
N GLN A 149 6.48 15.18 -9.18
CA GLN A 149 5.63 14.72 -10.29
C GLN A 149 6.37 14.25 -11.55
N ARG A 150 7.57 14.78 -11.84
CA ARG A 150 8.36 14.34 -13.02
C ARG A 150 9.07 13.02 -12.76
N ILE A 151 9.58 12.87 -11.53
CA ILE A 151 10.34 11.69 -11.12
C ILE A 151 9.38 10.53 -10.91
N GLU A 152 8.19 10.78 -10.36
CA GLU A 152 7.10 9.84 -10.22
C GLU A 152 6.84 9.04 -11.50
N LYS A 153 6.71 9.71 -12.65
CA LYS A 153 6.48 9.05 -13.94
C LYS A 153 7.61 8.10 -14.34
N ILE A 154 8.86 8.48 -14.07
CA ILE A 154 10.03 7.66 -14.40
C ILE A 154 10.06 6.44 -13.46
N LEU A 155 9.85 6.64 -12.16
CA LEU A 155 9.84 5.54 -11.18
C LEU A 155 8.71 4.56 -11.45
N LEU A 156 7.54 5.06 -11.82
CA LEU A 156 6.41 4.23 -12.24
C LEU A 156 6.73 3.41 -13.48
N LEU A 157 7.38 4.02 -14.47
CA LEU A 157 7.82 3.27 -15.67
C LEU A 157 8.81 2.17 -15.30
N VAL A 158 9.74 2.43 -14.38
CA VAL A 158 10.69 1.40 -13.92
C VAL A 158 9.98 0.34 -13.06
N SER A 159 9.00 0.72 -12.24
CA SER A 159 8.18 -0.23 -11.47
C SER A 159 7.34 -1.16 -12.37
N CYS A 160 7.10 -0.82 -13.64
CA CYS A 160 6.52 -1.74 -14.61
C CYS A 160 7.34 -3.03 -14.81
N VAL A 161 8.59 -3.06 -14.32
CA VAL A 161 9.38 -4.30 -14.22
C VAL A 161 8.61 -5.42 -13.51
N PHE A 162 7.75 -5.12 -12.53
CA PHE A 162 6.96 -6.16 -11.87
C PHE A 162 5.93 -6.86 -12.79
N VAL A 163 5.58 -6.25 -13.92
CA VAL A 163 4.80 -6.94 -14.97
C VAL A 163 5.57 -8.14 -15.54
N THR A 164 6.89 -8.14 -15.41
CA THR A 164 7.71 -9.30 -15.84
C THR A 164 7.43 -10.56 -15.03
N TYR A 165 6.89 -10.45 -13.79
CA TYR A 165 6.42 -11.62 -13.04
C TYR A 165 5.30 -12.37 -13.76
N ILE A 166 4.47 -11.67 -14.54
CA ILE A 166 3.44 -12.31 -15.37
C ILE A 166 4.12 -13.19 -16.43
N VAL A 167 5.13 -12.66 -17.12
CA VAL A 167 5.89 -13.42 -18.12
C VAL A 167 6.68 -14.55 -17.46
N ALA A 168 7.27 -14.28 -16.27
CA ALA A 168 8.01 -15.27 -15.50
C ALA A 168 7.16 -16.48 -15.13
N ALA A 169 5.94 -16.23 -14.65
CA ALA A 169 5.03 -17.30 -14.30
C ALA A 169 4.72 -18.23 -15.49
N PHE A 170 4.43 -17.66 -16.67
CA PHE A 170 4.18 -18.46 -17.87
C PHE A 170 5.40 -19.26 -18.31
N MET A 171 6.61 -18.71 -18.20
CA MET A 171 7.85 -19.39 -18.56
C MET A 171 8.28 -20.45 -17.52
N ALA A 172 7.98 -20.22 -16.25
CA ALA A 172 8.26 -21.18 -15.17
C ALA A 172 7.43 -22.47 -15.29
N GLY A 173 6.30 -22.43 -16.03
CA GLY A 173 5.49 -23.60 -16.29
C GLY A 173 4.74 -24.14 -15.06
N PRO A 174 3.98 -23.31 -14.33
CA PRO A 174 3.23 -23.73 -13.15
C PRO A 174 2.17 -24.77 -13.52
N ASN A 175 1.76 -25.57 -12.54
CA ASN A 175 0.57 -26.39 -12.68
C ASN A 175 -0.69 -25.51 -12.62
N TRP A 176 -1.15 -25.03 -13.77
CA TRP A 176 -2.32 -24.14 -13.86
C TRP A 176 -3.60 -24.76 -13.27
N GLY A 177 -3.69 -26.10 -13.22
CA GLY A 177 -4.80 -26.80 -12.55
C GLY A 177 -4.79 -26.57 -11.04
N GLU A 178 -3.62 -26.71 -10.40
CA GLU A 178 -3.45 -26.43 -8.98
C GLU A 178 -3.62 -24.94 -8.67
N VAL A 179 -3.03 -24.06 -9.50
CA VAL A 179 -3.21 -22.60 -9.37
C VAL A 179 -4.69 -22.24 -9.38
N ALA A 180 -5.48 -22.79 -10.30
CA ALA A 180 -6.91 -22.51 -10.40
C ALA A 180 -7.70 -23.04 -9.19
N VAL A 181 -7.33 -24.21 -8.67
CA VAL A 181 -7.95 -24.76 -7.45
C VAL A 181 -7.60 -23.92 -6.23
N ASP A 182 -6.32 -23.62 -6.02
CA ASP A 182 -5.83 -22.87 -4.87
C ASP A 182 -6.25 -21.38 -4.91
N LEU A 183 -6.63 -20.87 -6.08
CA LEU A 183 -7.21 -19.53 -6.20
C LEU A 183 -8.64 -19.43 -5.62
N VAL A 184 -9.39 -20.55 -5.64
CA VAL A 184 -10.81 -20.57 -5.26
C VAL A 184 -11.04 -21.30 -3.94
N VAL A 185 -10.26 -22.32 -3.65
CA VAL A 185 -10.43 -23.18 -2.47
C VAL A 185 -9.54 -22.70 -1.34
N PRO A 186 -10.10 -22.22 -0.22
CA PRO A 186 -9.29 -21.82 0.94
C PRO A 186 -8.46 -22.98 1.50
N ASN A 187 -7.17 -22.79 1.61
CA ASN A 187 -6.22 -23.73 2.17
C ASN A 187 -5.58 -23.13 3.41
N ILE A 188 -6.16 -23.39 4.57
CA ILE A 188 -5.72 -22.84 5.85
C ILE A 188 -4.73 -23.80 6.50
N GLN A 189 -3.52 -23.32 6.81
CA GLN A 189 -2.50 -24.09 7.51
C GLN A 189 -2.51 -23.78 9.00
N ASN A 190 -2.37 -24.82 9.84
CA ASN A 190 -2.24 -24.69 11.30
C ASN A 190 -0.76 -24.42 11.67
N ASP A 191 -0.26 -23.27 11.24
CA ASP A 191 1.12 -22.86 11.42
C ASP A 191 1.13 -21.37 11.83
N PRO A 192 1.82 -21.00 12.92
CA PRO A 192 1.92 -19.60 13.36
C PRO A 192 2.52 -18.70 12.29
N SER A 193 3.51 -19.18 11.54
CA SER A 193 4.13 -18.42 10.44
C SER A 193 3.11 -18.15 9.31
N TYR A 194 2.21 -19.08 9.05
CA TYR A 194 1.11 -18.88 8.10
C TYR A 194 0.19 -17.74 8.56
N VAL A 195 -0.20 -17.73 9.85
CA VAL A 195 -1.08 -16.67 10.39
C VAL A 195 -0.42 -15.30 10.30
N SER A 196 0.87 -15.22 10.65
CA SER A 196 1.64 -13.98 10.55
C SER A 196 1.71 -13.48 9.10
N LEU A 197 1.96 -14.39 8.15
CA LEU A 197 2.04 -14.07 6.72
C LEU A 197 0.66 -13.67 6.16
N VAL A 198 -0.43 -14.27 6.65
CA VAL A 198 -1.82 -13.83 6.31
C VAL A 198 -2.06 -12.41 6.79
N VAL A 199 -1.69 -12.06 8.02
CA VAL A 199 -1.83 -10.69 8.55
C VAL A 199 -0.96 -9.71 7.74
N ALA A 200 0.27 -10.09 7.41
CA ALA A 200 1.16 -9.30 6.56
C ALA A 200 0.56 -9.09 5.15
N THR A 201 0.02 -10.15 4.54
CA THR A 201 -0.62 -10.08 3.20
C THR A 201 -1.82 -9.13 3.22
N ILE A 202 -2.65 -9.16 4.26
CA ILE A 202 -3.75 -8.22 4.42
C ILE A 202 -3.21 -6.80 4.57
N GLY A 203 -2.18 -6.62 5.41
CA GLY A 203 -1.59 -5.32 5.72
C GLY A 203 -0.92 -4.64 4.52
N THR A 204 -0.29 -5.42 3.63
CA THR A 204 0.30 -4.89 2.40
C THR A 204 -0.74 -4.60 1.33
N THR A 205 -1.76 -5.45 1.19
CA THR A 205 -2.80 -5.27 0.16
C THR A 205 -3.73 -4.10 0.50
N ILE A 206 -4.11 -3.94 1.77
CA ILE A 206 -5.04 -2.89 2.24
C ILE A 206 -4.33 -2.03 3.28
N ALA A 207 -3.34 -1.26 2.84
CA ALA A 207 -2.58 -0.43 3.77
C ALA A 207 -3.37 0.82 4.22
N PRO A 208 -3.27 1.22 5.50
CA PRO A 208 -3.94 2.42 6.02
C PRO A 208 -3.69 3.67 5.20
N TRP A 209 -2.46 3.92 4.75
CA TRP A 209 -2.08 5.11 4.00
C TRP A 209 -2.79 5.23 2.65
N MET A 210 -3.07 4.10 2.00
CA MET A 210 -3.77 4.08 0.70
C MET A 210 -5.18 4.65 0.82
N ILE A 211 -5.85 4.43 1.95
CA ILE A 211 -7.21 4.94 2.22
C ILE A 211 -7.18 6.47 2.31
N PHE A 212 -6.22 7.02 3.05
CA PHE A 212 -6.05 8.48 3.15
C PHE A 212 -5.63 9.09 1.81
N LEU A 213 -4.69 8.45 1.11
CA LEU A 213 -4.24 8.90 -0.20
C LEU A 213 -5.38 8.91 -1.22
N ALA A 214 -6.17 7.84 -1.31
CA ALA A 214 -7.28 7.73 -2.24
C ALA A 214 -8.30 8.86 -2.04
N GLN A 215 -8.66 9.15 -0.79
CA GLN A 215 -9.59 10.23 -0.48
C GLN A 215 -8.98 11.61 -0.79
N ASN A 216 -7.73 11.86 -0.37
CA ASN A 216 -7.07 13.13 -0.61
C ASN A 216 -6.85 13.41 -2.10
N ASN A 217 -6.47 12.40 -2.89
CA ASN A 217 -6.31 12.54 -4.34
C ASN A 217 -7.59 13.02 -5.04
N VAL A 218 -8.74 12.55 -4.59
CA VAL A 218 -10.05 12.98 -5.11
C VAL A 218 -10.34 14.43 -4.73
N VAL A 219 -10.05 14.80 -3.48
CA VAL A 219 -10.23 16.16 -2.98
C VAL A 219 -9.31 17.14 -3.69
N ASP A 220 -8.03 16.79 -3.87
CA ASP A 220 -7.03 17.63 -4.53
C ASP A 220 -7.35 17.86 -6.02
N LYS A 221 -8.00 16.87 -6.67
CA LYS A 221 -8.53 17.01 -8.05
C LYS A 221 -9.83 17.81 -8.13
N ASN A 222 -10.39 18.23 -6.98
CA ASN A 222 -11.70 18.89 -6.89
C ASN A 222 -12.81 18.05 -7.59
N ALA A 223 -12.74 16.71 -7.49
CA ALA A 223 -13.76 15.82 -8.01
C ALA A 223 -15.01 15.90 -7.13
N GLY A 224 -16.19 15.94 -7.77
CA GLY A 224 -17.48 16.03 -7.12
C GLY A 224 -18.32 14.77 -7.24
N GLU A 225 -19.60 14.85 -6.82
CA GLU A 225 -20.53 13.71 -6.90
C GLU A 225 -20.72 13.20 -8.33
N ASP A 226 -20.63 14.04 -9.33
CA ASP A 226 -20.74 13.66 -10.76
C ASP A 226 -19.57 12.78 -11.23
N ASP A 227 -18.44 12.82 -10.53
CA ASP A 227 -17.23 12.06 -10.87
C ASP A 227 -17.15 10.70 -10.14
N ILE A 228 -18.10 10.36 -9.25
CA ILE A 228 -18.07 9.11 -8.45
C ILE A 228 -17.91 7.87 -9.34
N VAL A 229 -18.64 7.82 -10.47
CA VAL A 229 -18.56 6.67 -11.39
C VAL A 229 -17.16 6.53 -11.98
N LEU A 230 -16.54 7.66 -12.35
CA LEU A 230 -15.20 7.69 -12.90
C LEU A 230 -14.15 7.25 -11.88
N GLN A 231 -14.25 7.76 -10.64
CA GLN A 231 -13.37 7.36 -9.53
C GLN A 231 -13.55 5.88 -9.17
N ARG A 232 -14.78 5.33 -9.27
CA ARG A 232 -15.02 3.90 -9.08
C ARG A 232 -14.35 3.05 -10.14
N ILE A 233 -14.41 3.43 -11.41
CA ILE A 233 -13.73 2.72 -12.49
C ILE A 233 -12.22 2.73 -12.27
N ASP A 234 -11.66 3.88 -11.93
CA ASP A 234 -10.23 4.04 -11.61
C ASP A 234 -9.82 3.13 -10.44
N THR A 235 -10.54 3.16 -9.34
CA THR A 235 -10.29 2.32 -8.15
C THR A 235 -10.38 0.82 -8.47
N VAL A 236 -11.43 0.39 -9.17
CA VAL A 236 -11.63 -1.04 -9.49
C VAL A 236 -10.51 -1.53 -10.42
N SER A 237 -10.19 -0.78 -11.47
CA SER A 237 -9.13 -1.17 -12.40
C SER A 237 -7.75 -1.19 -11.74
N GLY A 238 -7.48 -0.21 -10.87
CA GLY A 238 -6.24 -0.15 -10.10
C GLY A 238 -6.10 -1.32 -9.14
N SER A 239 -7.13 -1.60 -8.34
CA SER A 239 -7.12 -2.72 -7.39
C SER A 239 -6.94 -4.07 -8.09
N LEU A 240 -7.64 -4.30 -9.21
CA LEU A 240 -7.47 -5.52 -10.00
C LEU A 240 -6.05 -5.66 -10.55
N ALA A 241 -5.46 -4.58 -11.07
CA ALA A 241 -4.11 -4.61 -11.62
C ALA A 241 -3.07 -4.92 -10.54
N ALA A 242 -3.19 -4.32 -9.34
CA ALA A 242 -2.30 -4.58 -8.21
C ALA A 242 -2.32 -6.06 -7.79
N ASP A 243 -3.53 -6.59 -7.58
CA ASP A 243 -3.68 -7.96 -7.08
C ASP A 243 -3.36 -9.02 -8.13
N VAL A 244 -3.55 -8.72 -9.43
CA VAL A 244 -3.06 -9.58 -10.52
C VAL A 244 -1.53 -9.69 -10.47
N ILE A 245 -0.82 -8.57 -10.30
CA ILE A 245 0.65 -8.59 -10.15
C ILE A 245 1.05 -9.37 -8.90
N ALA A 246 0.40 -9.12 -7.75
CA ALA A 246 0.63 -9.86 -6.51
C ALA A 246 0.43 -11.38 -6.70
N GLY A 247 -0.63 -11.77 -7.40
CA GLY A 247 -0.90 -13.17 -7.74
C GLY A 247 0.22 -13.80 -8.58
N PHE A 248 0.69 -13.09 -9.58
CA PHE A 248 1.79 -13.57 -10.40
C PHE A 248 3.13 -13.61 -9.66
N ILE A 249 3.36 -12.74 -8.67
CA ILE A 249 4.52 -12.85 -7.76
C ILE A 249 4.42 -14.16 -6.97
N ILE A 250 3.28 -14.45 -6.34
CA ILE A 250 3.05 -15.70 -5.58
C ILE A 250 3.21 -16.92 -6.49
N ILE A 251 2.60 -16.92 -7.70
CA ILE A 251 2.68 -18.04 -8.65
C ILE A 251 4.13 -18.29 -9.06
N THR A 252 4.87 -17.24 -9.43
CA THR A 252 6.25 -17.36 -9.88
C THR A 252 7.15 -17.90 -8.77
N THR A 253 7.09 -17.31 -7.58
CA THR A 253 7.89 -17.77 -6.44
C THR A 253 7.48 -19.14 -5.96
N GLY A 254 6.19 -19.46 -5.96
CA GLY A 254 5.65 -20.79 -5.65
C GLY A 254 6.05 -21.86 -6.65
N THR A 255 6.22 -21.51 -7.93
CA THR A 255 6.67 -22.44 -8.97
C THR A 255 8.17 -22.71 -8.91
N VAL A 256 8.96 -21.66 -8.66
CA VAL A 256 10.43 -21.72 -8.78
C VAL A 256 11.09 -22.05 -7.44
N LEU A 257 10.68 -21.37 -6.36
CA LEU A 257 11.38 -21.45 -5.07
C LEU A 257 10.82 -22.54 -4.17
N PHE A 258 9.50 -22.72 -4.12
CA PHE A 258 8.87 -23.70 -3.23
C PHE A 258 9.33 -25.13 -3.47
N PRO A 259 9.36 -25.66 -4.73
CA PRO A 259 9.84 -27.03 -4.98
C PRO A 259 11.35 -27.18 -4.72
N ALA A 260 12.12 -26.10 -4.83
CA ALA A 260 13.54 -26.07 -4.53
C ALA A 260 13.85 -26.00 -3.02
N GLY A 261 12.84 -25.85 -2.17
CA GLY A 261 12.99 -25.68 -0.72
C GLY A 261 13.68 -24.38 -0.33
N ILE A 262 13.69 -23.36 -1.21
CA ILE A 262 14.35 -22.08 -0.98
C ILE A 262 13.39 -21.19 -0.19
N GLN A 263 13.73 -20.93 1.07
CA GLN A 263 13.10 -19.90 1.88
C GLN A 263 13.76 -18.57 1.60
N ILE A 264 12.95 -17.52 1.42
CA ILE A 264 13.48 -16.17 1.15
C ILE A 264 14.01 -15.58 2.47
N SER A 265 15.30 -15.32 2.51
CA SER A 265 15.98 -14.65 3.61
C SER A 265 16.49 -13.27 3.22
N ASP A 266 16.66 -13.03 1.94
CA ASP A 266 17.13 -11.75 1.41
C ASP A 266 16.58 -11.45 0.01
N ALA A 267 16.93 -10.28 -0.52
CA ALA A 267 16.51 -9.85 -1.86
C ALA A 267 17.11 -10.69 -3.00
N ALA A 268 18.26 -11.36 -2.76
CA ALA A 268 18.87 -12.23 -3.78
C ALA A 268 18.07 -13.52 -3.97
N ASP A 269 17.58 -14.11 -2.87
CA ASP A 269 16.70 -15.27 -2.92
C ASP A 269 15.42 -14.95 -3.71
N ALA A 270 14.80 -13.79 -3.44
CA ALA A 270 13.61 -13.35 -4.17
C ALA A 270 13.89 -13.12 -5.67
N ALA A 271 15.07 -12.63 -6.02
CA ALA A 271 15.47 -12.42 -7.42
C ALA A 271 15.56 -13.72 -8.23
N ARG A 272 15.85 -14.88 -7.58
CA ARG A 272 15.90 -16.20 -8.23
C ARG A 272 14.57 -16.61 -8.85
N ALA A 273 13.46 -16.10 -8.36
CA ALA A 273 12.15 -16.35 -8.94
C ALA A 273 12.05 -15.87 -10.41
N LEU A 274 12.90 -14.91 -10.83
CA LEU A 274 12.95 -14.38 -12.20
C LEU A 274 13.98 -15.09 -13.09
N GLU A 275 14.73 -16.09 -12.57
CA GLU A 275 15.73 -16.82 -13.37
C GLU A 275 15.15 -17.50 -14.63
N PRO A 276 13.93 -18.06 -14.62
CA PRO A 276 13.34 -18.66 -15.81
C PRO A 276 13.22 -17.72 -17.01
N ILE A 277 13.05 -16.40 -16.74
CA ILE A 277 12.98 -15.38 -17.82
C ILE A 277 14.31 -14.76 -18.10
N ALA A 278 14.98 -14.28 -17.06
CA ALA A 278 16.07 -13.34 -17.15
C ALA A 278 17.44 -14.00 -17.00
N GLY A 279 17.48 -15.31 -16.60
CA GLY A 279 18.73 -16.02 -16.36
C GLY A 279 19.66 -15.19 -15.45
N GLN A 280 20.87 -14.92 -15.95
CA GLN A 280 21.85 -14.09 -15.22
C GLN A 280 21.43 -12.64 -14.97
N TRP A 281 20.41 -12.12 -15.67
CA TRP A 281 19.86 -10.78 -15.50
C TRP A 281 18.73 -10.68 -14.45
N SER A 282 18.32 -11.80 -13.86
CA SER A 282 17.25 -11.86 -12.86
C SER A 282 17.49 -10.89 -11.69
N THR A 283 18.74 -10.88 -11.19
CA THR A 283 19.15 -9.98 -10.10
C THR A 283 19.02 -8.51 -10.48
N VAL A 284 19.48 -8.13 -11.69
CA VAL A 284 19.40 -6.73 -12.17
C VAL A 284 17.95 -6.30 -12.35
N LEU A 285 17.14 -7.16 -12.93
CA LEU A 285 15.73 -6.92 -13.19
C LEU A 285 14.97 -6.74 -11.85
N PHE A 286 15.15 -7.67 -10.92
CA PHE A 286 14.53 -7.61 -9.60
C PHE A 286 14.98 -6.38 -8.81
N ALA A 287 16.29 -6.17 -8.70
CA ALA A 287 16.86 -5.07 -7.93
C ALA A 287 16.42 -3.70 -8.44
N SER A 288 16.39 -3.51 -9.77
CA SER A 288 15.94 -2.24 -10.36
C SER A 288 14.47 -1.97 -10.07
N GLY A 289 13.62 -3.00 -10.15
CA GLY A 289 12.20 -2.89 -9.81
C GLY A 289 11.98 -2.59 -8.32
N LEU A 290 12.65 -3.36 -7.44
CA LEU A 290 12.56 -3.17 -5.99
C LEU A 290 13.00 -1.75 -5.58
N VAL A 291 14.15 -1.29 -6.06
CA VAL A 291 14.65 0.06 -5.77
C VAL A 291 13.69 1.13 -6.27
N ALA A 292 13.16 1.00 -7.48
CA ALA A 292 12.26 2.00 -8.04
C ALA A 292 10.92 2.08 -7.30
N ALA A 293 10.30 0.94 -7.01
CA ALA A 293 9.04 0.90 -6.26
C ALA A 293 9.21 1.43 -4.84
N SER A 294 10.25 0.97 -4.15
CA SER A 294 10.57 1.43 -2.79
C SER A 294 10.88 2.93 -2.75
N PHE A 295 11.63 3.45 -3.72
CA PHE A 295 11.93 4.87 -3.80
C PHE A 295 10.66 5.71 -4.03
N LEU A 296 9.76 5.24 -4.90
CA LEU A 296 8.48 5.89 -5.14
C LEU A 296 7.66 5.96 -3.86
N ALA A 297 7.49 4.83 -3.17
CA ALA A 297 6.74 4.76 -1.92
C ALA A 297 7.39 5.61 -0.80
N ALA A 298 8.72 5.57 -0.67
CA ALA A 298 9.47 6.40 0.29
C ALA A 298 9.25 7.91 0.08
N CYS A 299 9.03 8.36 -1.15
CA CYS A 299 8.70 9.76 -1.43
C CYS A 299 7.24 10.12 -1.10
N VAL A 300 6.30 9.18 -1.23
CA VAL A 300 4.87 9.43 -1.05
C VAL A 300 4.45 9.33 0.42
N LEU A 301 4.88 8.28 1.12
CA LEU A 301 4.41 7.92 2.46
C LEU A 301 4.57 9.04 3.52
N PRO A 302 5.75 9.69 3.67
CA PRO A 302 5.92 10.76 4.64
C PRO A 302 5.00 11.95 4.37
N GLY A 303 4.79 12.28 3.09
CA GLY A 303 3.90 13.37 2.67
C GLY A 303 2.43 13.09 2.99
N VAL A 304 1.94 11.88 2.69
CA VAL A 304 0.57 11.44 3.02
C VAL A 304 0.34 11.46 4.53
N THR A 305 1.28 10.93 5.30
CA THR A 305 1.20 10.90 6.76
C THR A 305 1.15 12.29 7.35
N SER A 306 2.07 13.15 6.93
CA SER A 306 2.13 14.54 7.40
C SER A 306 0.88 15.32 7.01
N SER A 307 0.39 15.18 5.78
CA SER A 307 -0.85 15.81 5.31
C SER A 307 -2.04 15.38 6.15
N ALA A 308 -2.21 14.10 6.44
CA ALA A 308 -3.32 13.60 7.24
C ALA A 308 -3.28 14.13 8.68
N ILE A 309 -2.10 14.16 9.31
CA ILE A 309 -1.94 14.68 10.67
C ILE A 309 -2.22 16.19 10.71
N CYS A 310 -1.63 16.96 9.80
CA CYS A 310 -1.87 18.41 9.73
C CYS A 310 -3.35 18.72 9.47
N GLU A 311 -3.99 17.97 8.60
CA GLU A 311 -5.43 18.10 8.32
C GLU A 311 -6.28 17.82 9.56
N ALA A 312 -5.98 16.76 10.34
CA ALA A 312 -6.72 16.41 11.54
C ALA A 312 -6.65 17.50 12.63
N PHE A 313 -5.53 18.22 12.70
CA PHE A 313 -5.30 19.21 13.76
C PHE A 313 -5.40 20.66 13.28
N GLY A 314 -5.70 20.89 12.00
CA GLY A 314 -5.87 22.23 11.43
C GLY A 314 -4.56 22.99 11.26
N TRP A 315 -3.45 22.27 11.08
CA TRP A 315 -2.16 22.87 10.75
C TRP A 315 -2.00 23.06 9.25
N GLU A 316 -1.24 24.08 8.87
CA GLU A 316 -0.91 24.32 7.45
C GLU A 316 -0.18 23.13 6.85
N ARG A 317 -0.54 22.78 5.61
CA ARG A 317 0.02 21.67 4.86
C ARG A 317 0.24 22.01 3.39
N GLY A 318 1.17 21.37 2.75
CA GLY A 318 1.46 21.51 1.32
C GLY A 318 2.95 21.45 1.05
N ALA A 319 3.32 20.74 -0.01
CA ALA A 319 4.72 20.61 -0.42
C ALA A 319 5.28 21.94 -1.00
N ASP A 320 4.41 22.82 -1.45
CA ASP A 320 4.71 24.18 -1.96
C ASP A 320 4.92 25.22 -0.85
N ARG A 321 4.54 24.89 0.41
CA ARG A 321 4.69 25.78 1.56
C ARG A 321 6.12 25.77 2.09
N SER A 322 6.61 26.95 2.52
CA SER A 322 7.94 27.10 3.15
C SER A 322 7.99 26.49 4.56
N TRP A 323 9.18 26.42 5.17
CA TRP A 323 9.35 25.99 6.57
C TRP A 323 8.62 26.91 7.55
N ASP A 324 8.61 28.21 7.28
CA ASP A 324 7.95 29.21 8.13
C ASP A 324 6.43 29.12 8.05
N GLU A 325 5.90 28.71 6.90
CA GLU A 325 4.46 28.55 6.67
C GLU A 325 3.91 27.22 7.20
N ALA A 326 4.64 26.10 7.03
CA ALA A 326 4.19 24.78 7.42
C ALA A 326 5.26 23.98 8.19
N PRO A 327 5.72 24.47 9.37
CA PRO A 327 6.81 23.84 10.12
C PRO A 327 6.46 22.45 10.60
N VAL A 328 5.22 22.19 11.03
CA VAL A 328 4.77 20.89 11.52
C VAL A 328 4.75 19.87 10.37
N TYR A 329 4.21 20.25 9.22
CA TYR A 329 4.16 19.41 8.02
C TYR A 329 5.56 18.94 7.60
N ARG A 330 6.49 19.89 7.46
CA ARG A 330 7.88 19.60 7.08
C ARG A 330 8.66 18.85 8.17
N GLY A 331 8.37 19.17 9.43
CA GLY A 331 8.97 18.49 10.58
C GLY A 331 8.61 17.01 10.67
N ILE A 332 7.34 16.66 10.45
CA ILE A 332 6.88 15.26 10.44
C ILE A 332 7.55 14.48 9.30
N ILE A 333 7.60 15.03 8.09
CA ILE A 333 8.27 14.40 6.95
C ILE A 333 9.74 14.14 7.26
N THR A 334 10.45 15.15 7.76
CA THR A 334 11.87 15.04 8.12
C THR A 334 12.09 14.00 9.20
N ALA A 335 11.24 13.95 10.22
CA ALA A 335 11.33 12.98 11.30
C ALA A 335 11.11 11.54 10.80
N ILE A 336 10.10 11.30 9.96
CA ILE A 336 9.83 9.97 9.40
C ILE A 336 11.01 9.49 8.57
N ILE A 337 11.52 10.31 7.65
CA ILE A 337 12.67 9.97 6.80
C ILE A 337 13.92 9.72 7.67
N GLY A 338 14.20 10.59 8.63
CA GLY A 338 15.36 10.47 9.52
C GLY A 338 15.30 9.20 10.38
N ILE A 339 14.17 8.92 11.01
CA ILE A 339 13.96 7.71 11.81
C ILE A 339 14.13 6.46 10.94
N SER A 340 13.55 6.45 9.74
CA SER A 340 13.65 5.32 8.82
C SER A 340 15.08 5.05 8.40
N ALA A 341 15.82 6.09 8.02
CA ALA A 341 17.23 5.96 7.65
C ALA A 341 18.09 5.45 8.81
N VAL A 342 17.89 5.98 10.00
CA VAL A 342 18.67 5.57 11.20
C VAL A 342 18.40 4.11 11.55
N LEU A 343 17.13 3.66 11.54
CA LEU A 343 16.78 2.29 11.91
C LEU A 343 17.35 1.27 10.91
N VAL A 344 17.32 1.56 9.61
CA VAL A 344 17.89 0.68 8.58
C VAL A 344 19.42 0.62 8.65
N LEU A 345 20.08 1.66 9.18
CA LEU A 345 21.53 1.71 9.35
C LEU A 345 22.03 1.06 10.65
N MET A 346 21.14 0.63 11.54
CA MET A 346 21.55 0.00 12.80
C MET A 346 22.29 -1.32 12.51
N PRO A 347 23.43 -1.58 13.17
CA PRO A 347 24.17 -2.83 12.98
C PRO A 347 23.35 -4.06 13.37
N GLY A 348 23.42 -5.11 12.55
CA GLY A 348 22.76 -6.39 12.84
C GLY A 348 21.26 -6.42 12.49
N VAL A 349 20.75 -5.41 11.82
CA VAL A 349 19.37 -5.37 11.38
C VAL A 349 19.19 -6.24 10.12
N ASP A 350 18.22 -7.14 10.17
CA ASP A 350 17.77 -7.91 9.02
C ASP A 350 16.79 -7.08 8.18
N LEU A 351 17.23 -6.67 7.00
CA LEU A 351 16.45 -5.80 6.12
C LEU A 351 15.19 -6.49 5.59
N PHE A 352 15.28 -7.80 5.31
CA PHE A 352 14.13 -8.55 4.82
C PHE A 352 13.07 -8.73 5.91
N GLN A 353 13.52 -9.05 7.13
CA GLN A 353 12.62 -9.13 8.30
C GLN A 353 11.93 -7.80 8.61
N ILE A 354 12.62 -6.67 8.42
CA ILE A 354 11.98 -5.33 8.54
C ILE A 354 10.86 -5.17 7.52
N MET A 355 11.10 -5.52 6.25
CA MET A 355 10.06 -5.44 5.22
C MET A 355 8.83 -6.25 5.60
N MET A 356 9.00 -7.48 6.07
CA MET A 356 7.91 -8.34 6.52
C MET A 356 7.19 -7.79 7.75
N THR A 357 7.94 -7.39 8.78
CA THR A 357 7.37 -6.90 10.05
C THR A 357 6.55 -5.63 9.85
N SER A 358 6.96 -4.75 8.95
CA SER A 358 6.22 -3.53 8.62
C SER A 358 4.80 -3.83 8.11
N GLN A 359 4.63 -4.89 7.33
CA GLN A 359 3.33 -5.28 6.79
C GLN A 359 2.44 -5.94 7.86
N VAL A 360 3.04 -6.68 8.79
CA VAL A 360 2.32 -7.16 9.98
C VAL A 360 1.79 -5.97 10.81
N ILE A 361 2.62 -4.95 11.06
CA ILE A 361 2.22 -3.72 11.77
C ILE A 361 1.06 -3.02 11.02
N ASN A 362 1.14 -2.92 9.70
CA ASN A 362 0.06 -2.39 8.87
C ASN A 362 -1.25 -3.18 9.08
N GLY A 363 -1.18 -4.52 8.98
CA GLY A 363 -2.33 -5.38 9.17
C GLY A 363 -2.97 -5.22 10.55
N VAL A 364 -2.15 -5.18 11.61
CA VAL A 364 -2.60 -4.98 13.01
C VAL A 364 -3.29 -3.62 13.20
N LEU A 365 -2.81 -2.56 12.58
CA LEU A 365 -3.34 -1.21 12.75
C LEU A 365 -4.47 -0.84 11.77
N LEU A 366 -4.64 -1.61 10.70
CA LEU A 366 -5.68 -1.39 9.70
C LEU A 366 -7.10 -1.33 10.27
N PRO A 367 -7.55 -2.20 11.21
CA PRO A 367 -8.89 -2.14 11.78
C PRO A 367 -9.21 -0.78 12.41
N VAL A 368 -8.22 -0.11 13.01
CA VAL A 368 -8.42 1.21 13.62
C VAL A 368 -8.91 2.22 12.58
N VAL A 369 -8.27 2.25 11.41
CA VAL A 369 -8.62 3.18 10.32
C VAL A 369 -9.95 2.78 9.68
N LEU A 370 -10.17 1.49 9.43
CA LEU A 370 -11.40 0.99 8.82
C LEU A 370 -12.65 1.27 9.66
N VAL A 371 -12.56 1.21 11.00
CA VAL A 371 -13.68 1.56 11.88
C VAL A 371 -14.09 3.01 11.67
N PHE A 372 -13.16 3.94 11.61
CA PHE A 372 -13.49 5.34 11.35
C PHE A 372 -14.10 5.53 9.96
N GLN A 373 -13.50 4.90 8.94
CA GLN A 373 -13.98 5.00 7.57
C GLN A 373 -15.41 4.47 7.42
N VAL A 374 -15.70 3.28 7.92
CA VAL A 374 -17.04 2.67 7.77
C VAL A 374 -18.13 3.44 8.49
N VAL A 375 -17.84 3.98 9.69
CA VAL A 375 -18.79 4.79 10.43
C VAL A 375 -19.09 6.12 9.71
N ILE A 376 -18.07 6.77 9.17
CA ILE A 376 -18.25 8.00 8.36
C ILE A 376 -19.05 7.69 7.10
N ALA A 377 -18.69 6.65 6.36
CA ALA A 377 -19.34 6.28 5.10
C ALA A 377 -20.79 5.80 5.27
N ALA A 378 -21.15 5.30 6.44
CA ALA A 378 -22.53 4.91 6.78
C ALA A 378 -23.39 6.08 7.28
N ASP A 379 -22.78 7.20 7.67
CA ASP A 379 -23.49 8.33 8.27
C ASP A 379 -24.29 9.11 7.20
N ARG A 380 -25.61 9.17 7.40
CA ARG A 380 -26.53 9.88 6.48
C ARG A 380 -26.33 11.40 6.47
N HIS A 381 -25.89 11.97 7.58
CA HIS A 381 -25.67 13.41 7.69
C HIS A 381 -24.42 13.84 6.92
N ILE A 382 -23.42 12.96 6.79
CA ILE A 382 -22.18 13.23 6.07
C ILE A 382 -22.32 12.86 4.59
N MET A 383 -22.86 11.67 4.29
CA MET A 383 -22.88 11.09 2.94
C MET A 383 -24.21 11.24 2.20
N GLY A 384 -25.26 11.69 2.86
CA GLY A 384 -26.57 11.86 2.23
C GLY A 384 -27.10 10.58 1.56
N ALA A 385 -27.43 10.70 0.27
CA ALA A 385 -27.88 9.59 -0.57
C ALA A 385 -26.75 8.63 -0.96
N ASN A 386 -25.49 9.09 -0.92
CA ASN A 386 -24.29 8.35 -1.32
C ASN A 386 -23.67 7.53 -0.16
N ARG A 387 -24.40 7.35 0.94
CA ARG A 387 -23.94 6.52 2.08
C ARG A 387 -23.74 5.06 1.68
N ASN A 388 -22.92 4.34 2.44
CA ASN A 388 -22.74 2.91 2.26
C ASN A 388 -24.06 2.14 2.30
N GLY A 389 -24.25 1.25 1.34
CA GLY A 389 -25.32 0.26 1.37
C GLY A 389 -25.03 -0.84 2.41
N ARG A 390 -26.02 -1.70 2.67
CA ARG A 390 -25.89 -2.79 3.66
C ARG A 390 -24.74 -3.75 3.31
N VAL A 391 -24.57 -4.10 2.04
CA VAL A 391 -23.51 -5.02 1.60
C VAL A 391 -22.12 -4.42 1.85
N TRP A 392 -21.90 -3.16 1.48
CA TRP A 392 -20.63 -2.45 1.71
C TRP A 392 -20.26 -2.40 3.20
N ASN A 393 -21.22 -2.03 4.04
CA ASN A 393 -21.01 -2.03 5.49
C ASN A 393 -20.70 -3.43 6.03
N MET A 394 -21.45 -4.45 5.59
CA MET A 394 -21.23 -5.83 6.02
C MET A 394 -19.83 -6.32 5.65
N LEU A 395 -19.39 -6.08 4.41
CA LEU A 395 -18.05 -6.46 3.96
C LEU A 395 -16.97 -5.76 4.78
N THR A 396 -17.08 -4.44 4.99
CA THR A 396 -16.07 -3.70 5.78
C THR A 396 -16.04 -4.17 7.25
N TRP A 397 -17.19 -4.39 7.88
CA TRP A 397 -17.23 -4.90 9.26
C TRP A 397 -16.73 -6.34 9.36
N ALA A 398 -17.01 -7.19 8.38
CA ALA A 398 -16.46 -8.55 8.30
C ALA A 398 -14.93 -8.50 8.18
N THR A 399 -14.38 -7.60 7.35
CA THR A 399 -12.94 -7.37 7.24
C THR A 399 -12.33 -6.99 8.59
N ILE A 400 -12.91 -6.00 9.26
CA ILE A 400 -12.44 -5.55 10.58
C ILE A 400 -12.44 -6.72 11.57
N ALA A 401 -13.53 -7.50 11.62
CA ALA A 401 -13.64 -8.64 12.52
C ALA A 401 -12.59 -9.72 12.23
N VAL A 402 -12.44 -10.12 10.97
CA VAL A 402 -11.46 -11.14 10.56
C VAL A 402 -10.04 -10.71 10.89
N ILE A 403 -9.64 -9.48 10.53
CA ILE A 403 -8.28 -9.00 10.82
C ILE A 403 -8.04 -8.91 12.33
N THR A 404 -9.03 -8.42 13.09
CA THR A 404 -8.90 -8.33 14.55
C THR A 404 -8.73 -9.71 15.17
N VAL A 405 -9.52 -10.71 14.74
CA VAL A 405 -9.40 -12.09 15.22
C VAL A 405 -8.02 -12.67 14.86
N LEU A 406 -7.58 -12.54 13.62
CA LEU A 406 -6.27 -13.02 13.19
C LEU A 406 -5.12 -12.37 13.97
N THR A 407 -5.22 -11.06 14.22
CA THR A 407 -4.24 -10.32 15.04
C THR A 407 -4.19 -10.85 16.47
N VAL A 408 -5.35 -11.09 17.08
CA VAL A 408 -5.42 -11.67 18.44
C VAL A 408 -4.85 -13.09 18.46
N VAL A 409 -5.20 -13.92 17.48
CA VAL A 409 -4.66 -15.29 17.36
C VAL A 409 -3.14 -15.25 17.20
N MET A 410 -2.62 -14.38 16.35
CA MET A 410 -1.17 -14.20 16.17
C MET A 410 -0.48 -13.85 17.49
N PHE A 411 -0.97 -12.87 18.24
CA PHE A 411 -0.36 -12.49 19.51
C PHE A 411 -0.49 -13.59 20.58
N VAL A 412 -1.59 -14.34 20.61
CA VAL A 412 -1.73 -15.47 21.52
C VAL A 412 -0.71 -16.56 21.19
N LEU A 413 -0.54 -16.92 19.91
CA LEU A 413 0.45 -17.90 19.50
C LEU A 413 1.87 -17.47 19.85
N GLN A 414 2.22 -16.19 19.62
CA GLN A 414 3.52 -15.65 20.02
C GLN A 414 3.72 -15.69 21.54
N ALA A 415 2.70 -15.35 22.33
CA ALA A 415 2.76 -15.43 23.79
C ALA A 415 2.90 -16.87 24.32
N MET A 416 2.42 -17.87 23.56
CA MET A 416 2.61 -19.29 23.87
C MET A 416 3.99 -19.84 23.45
N GLY A 417 4.87 -18.99 22.89
CA GLY A 417 6.24 -19.38 22.51
C GLY A 417 6.35 -19.97 21.11
N TYR A 418 5.30 -19.90 20.31
CA TYR A 418 5.39 -20.22 18.88
C TYR A 418 5.94 -18.97 18.17
N SER A 419 7.23 -18.99 17.84
CA SER A 419 7.82 -17.92 17.01
C SER A 419 7.27 -18.00 15.59
N ALA A 420 6.77 -16.87 15.09
CA ALA A 420 6.39 -16.70 13.70
C ALA A 420 7.65 -16.51 12.83
#